data_35cff5365a41242e1dcada64d73bc5f4
#
_entry.id   35cff5365a41242e1dcada64d73bc5f4
#
_cell.length_a   1.000
_cell.length_b   1.000
_cell.length_c   1.000
_cell.angle_alpha   90.00
_cell.angle_beta   90.00
_cell.angle_gamma   90.00
#
_symmetry.space_group_name_H-M   'P 1'
#
loop_
_entity.id
_entity.type
_entity.pdbx_description
1 polymer ?
#
loop_
_entity_poly.entity_id
_entity_poly.type
_entity_poly.pdbx_seq_one_letter_code
_entity_poly.pdbx_strand_id
1 'polypeptide(L)'
;AGLLAAFPLAYSVILSAFYLPLILMLIGLIFRGVAFEFRFKASDRRRGSWDLAFIGGSAAATFFQGVTLGGFIEGIPVRDGRYAGGAFDWLNAFSVFTGCGLLATYALLGSTWLIMKTEGLLLLRMRLMARTLAWVLLMFIGAISLWTPLAHERIAERWFTWPNMG
;
A
#
# COMPACT_ATOMS: atom_id res chain seq x y z
N ALA A 1 -20.08 -0.31 3.29
CA ALA A 1 -21.52 0.03 3.26
C ALA A 1 -21.78 1.36 2.53
N GLY A 2 -21.08 2.47 2.87
CA GLY A 2 -21.31 3.79 2.24
C GLY A 2 -21.07 3.82 0.73
N LEU A 3 -19.97 3.24 0.25
CA LEU A 3 -19.66 3.20 -1.18
C LEU A 3 -20.70 2.37 -1.97
N LEU A 4 -21.15 1.26 -1.41
CA LEU A 4 -22.19 0.43 -2.02
C LEU A 4 -23.54 1.15 -2.11
N ALA A 5 -23.89 1.91 -1.06
CA ALA A 5 -25.16 2.64 -1.02
C ALA A 5 -25.19 3.86 -1.96
N ALA A 6 -24.08 4.63 -2.00
CA ALA A 6 -23.99 5.85 -2.79
C ALA A 6 -23.59 5.60 -4.26
N PHE A 7 -22.73 4.60 -4.51
CA PHE A 7 -22.13 4.35 -5.83
C PHE A 7 -22.10 2.84 -6.15
N PRO A 8 -23.24 2.18 -6.34
CA PRO A 8 -23.30 0.71 -6.53
C PRO A 8 -22.54 0.24 -7.76
N LEU A 9 -22.58 0.98 -8.87
CA LEU A 9 -21.83 0.65 -10.10
C LEU A 9 -20.32 0.75 -9.88
N ALA A 10 -19.85 1.82 -9.26
CA ALA A 10 -18.43 1.97 -8.95
C ALA A 10 -17.95 0.88 -8.00
N TYR A 11 -18.76 0.53 -6.99
CA TYR A 11 -18.44 -0.54 -6.06
C TYR A 11 -18.28 -1.89 -6.78
N SER A 12 -19.21 -2.25 -7.68
CA SER A 12 -19.13 -3.51 -8.43
C SER A 12 -17.92 -3.57 -9.36
N VAL A 13 -17.61 -2.48 -10.06
CA VAL A 13 -16.46 -2.40 -10.97
C VAL A 13 -15.13 -2.48 -10.21
N ILE A 14 -14.98 -1.71 -9.12
CA ILE A 14 -13.77 -1.69 -8.30
C ILE A 14 -13.50 -3.06 -7.68
N LEU A 15 -14.51 -3.71 -7.10
CA LEU A 15 -14.36 -5.04 -6.53
C LEU A 15 -14.02 -6.08 -7.60
N SER A 16 -14.60 -5.99 -8.78
CA SER A 16 -14.31 -6.92 -9.88
C SER A 16 -12.88 -6.74 -10.41
N ALA A 17 -12.38 -5.50 -10.46
CA ALA A 17 -11.02 -5.21 -10.91
C ALA A 17 -9.94 -5.63 -9.90
N PHE A 18 -10.20 -5.44 -8.61
CA PHE A 18 -9.20 -5.61 -7.55
C PHE A 18 -9.49 -6.77 -6.59
N TYR A 19 -10.32 -7.74 -6.96
CA TYR A 19 -10.67 -8.85 -6.07
C TYR A 19 -9.45 -9.65 -5.61
N LEU A 20 -8.48 -9.90 -6.52
CA LEU A 20 -7.27 -10.65 -6.18
C LEU A 20 -6.38 -9.91 -5.16
N PRO A 21 -5.92 -8.67 -5.39
CA PRO A 21 -5.10 -7.98 -4.41
C PRO A 21 -5.85 -7.73 -3.09
N LEU A 22 -7.17 -7.52 -3.12
CA LEU A 22 -7.97 -7.41 -1.90
C LEU A 22 -8.02 -8.73 -1.11
N ILE A 23 -8.16 -9.88 -1.77
CA ILE A 23 -8.09 -11.20 -1.13
C ILE A 23 -6.69 -11.42 -0.53
N LEU A 24 -5.63 -11.12 -1.27
CA LEU A 24 -4.26 -11.26 -0.79
C LEU A 24 -3.98 -10.34 0.41
N MET A 25 -4.52 -9.12 0.39
CA MET A 25 -4.49 -8.20 1.53
C MET A 25 -5.20 -8.80 2.75
N LEU A 26 -6.40 -9.36 2.57
CA LEU A 26 -7.17 -9.99 3.65
C LEU A 26 -6.45 -11.21 4.23
N ILE A 27 -5.85 -12.05 3.39
CA ILE A 27 -5.02 -13.18 3.83
C ILE A 27 -3.85 -12.67 4.68
N GLY A 28 -3.16 -11.62 4.25
CA GLY A 28 -2.09 -10.96 5.04
C GLY A 28 -2.58 -10.49 6.41
N LEU A 29 -3.76 -9.88 6.47
CA LEU A 29 -4.37 -9.41 7.73
C LEU A 29 -4.76 -10.59 8.64
N ILE A 30 -5.26 -11.70 8.09
CA ILE A 30 -5.57 -12.91 8.85
C ILE A 30 -4.29 -13.49 9.45
N PHE A 31 -3.22 -13.63 8.66
CA PHE A 31 -1.93 -14.11 9.16
C PHE A 31 -1.38 -13.20 10.27
N ARG A 32 -1.48 -11.89 10.12
CA ARG A 32 -1.10 -10.92 11.14
C ARG A 32 -1.90 -11.12 12.43
N GLY A 33 -3.23 -11.27 12.35
CA GLY A 33 -4.10 -11.46 13.50
C GLY A 33 -3.82 -12.78 14.22
N VAL A 34 -3.73 -13.87 13.46
CA VAL A 34 -3.44 -15.21 13.98
C VAL A 34 -2.04 -15.24 14.62
N ALA A 35 -1.02 -14.69 13.96
CA ALA A 35 0.33 -14.66 14.46
C ALA A 35 0.45 -13.92 15.80
N PHE A 36 -0.28 -12.81 15.96
CA PHE A 36 -0.29 -12.06 17.21
C PHE A 36 -0.78 -12.91 18.38
N GLU A 37 -1.89 -13.63 18.22
CA GLU A 37 -2.46 -14.45 19.31
C GLU A 37 -1.63 -15.71 19.58
N PHE A 38 -1.23 -16.43 18.55
CA PHE A 38 -0.48 -17.68 18.69
C PHE A 38 0.93 -17.46 19.23
N ARG A 39 1.54 -16.30 19.00
CA ARG A 39 2.85 -15.95 19.57
C ARG A 39 2.88 -16.02 21.08
N PHE A 40 1.84 -15.58 21.77
CA PHE A 40 1.76 -15.62 23.23
C PHE A 40 1.67 -17.04 23.80
N LYS A 41 1.09 -17.97 23.02
CA LYS A 41 0.93 -19.37 23.42
C LYS A 41 2.07 -20.26 22.91
N ALA A 42 2.98 -19.71 22.09
CA ALA A 42 4.04 -20.48 21.46
C ALA A 42 5.21 -20.72 22.41
N SER A 43 5.84 -21.91 22.30
CA SER A 43 7.12 -22.19 22.90
C SER A 43 8.22 -21.28 22.36
N ASP A 44 9.30 -21.03 23.13
CA ASP A 44 10.38 -20.12 22.73
C ASP A 44 10.98 -20.44 21.35
N ARG A 45 11.06 -21.73 21.02
CA ARG A 45 11.54 -22.20 19.70
C ARG A 45 10.65 -21.76 18.53
N ARG A 46 9.34 -21.58 18.74
CA ARG A 46 8.37 -21.24 17.69
C ARG A 46 8.02 -19.75 17.64
N ARG A 47 8.40 -18.96 18.64
CA ARG A 47 8.12 -17.52 18.68
C ARG A 47 8.65 -16.78 17.46
N GLY A 48 9.88 -17.11 17.02
CA GLY A 48 10.47 -16.49 15.84
C GLY A 48 9.68 -16.73 14.54
N SER A 49 9.08 -17.91 14.39
CA SER A 49 8.22 -18.20 13.22
C SER A 49 6.94 -17.38 13.23
N TRP A 50 6.35 -17.15 14.41
CA TRP A 50 5.17 -16.29 14.53
C TRP A 50 5.51 -14.81 14.37
N ASP A 51 6.69 -14.36 14.81
CA ASP A 51 7.18 -13.01 14.54
C ASP A 51 7.35 -12.77 13.03
N LEU A 52 7.90 -13.75 12.30
CA LEU A 52 8.03 -13.69 10.85
C LEU A 52 6.65 -13.69 10.15
N ALA A 53 5.71 -14.51 10.63
CA ALA A 53 4.33 -14.52 10.11
C ALA A 53 3.62 -13.17 10.33
N PHE A 54 3.83 -12.54 11.48
CA PHE A 54 3.28 -11.22 11.78
C PHE A 54 3.87 -10.13 10.86
N ILE A 55 5.20 -10.12 10.71
CA ILE A 55 5.89 -9.17 9.83
C ILE A 55 5.49 -9.39 8.37
N GLY A 56 5.52 -10.64 7.90
CA GLY A 56 5.16 -11.01 6.54
C GLY A 56 3.70 -10.70 6.22
N GLY A 57 2.77 -11.04 7.12
CA GLY A 57 1.35 -10.72 6.96
C GLY A 57 1.09 -9.21 6.93
N SER A 58 1.77 -8.45 7.79
CA SER A 58 1.67 -6.98 7.80
C SER A 58 2.25 -6.36 6.53
N ALA A 59 3.41 -6.83 6.08
CA ALA A 59 4.05 -6.36 4.85
C ALA A 59 3.20 -6.70 3.61
N ALA A 60 2.69 -7.93 3.52
CA ALA A 60 1.81 -8.34 2.44
C ALA A 60 0.53 -7.51 2.39
N ALA A 61 -0.14 -7.30 3.52
CA ALA A 61 -1.35 -6.49 3.58
C ALA A 61 -1.08 -5.05 3.12
N THR A 62 -0.01 -4.42 3.59
CA THR A 62 0.40 -3.07 3.19
C THR A 62 0.76 -3.01 1.70
N PHE A 63 1.52 -3.98 1.21
CA PHE A 63 1.92 -4.04 -0.20
C PHE A 63 0.71 -4.12 -1.13
N PHE A 64 -0.20 -5.07 -0.89
CA PHE A 64 -1.39 -5.23 -1.74
C PHE A 64 -2.37 -4.06 -1.61
N GLN A 65 -2.43 -3.38 -0.46
CA GLN A 65 -3.15 -2.12 -0.33
C GLN A 65 -2.55 -1.05 -1.26
N GLY A 66 -1.23 -0.90 -1.30
CA GLY A 66 -0.55 0.05 -2.18
C GLY A 66 -0.67 -0.32 -3.66
N VAL A 67 -0.60 -1.61 -4.00
CA VAL A 67 -0.84 -2.11 -5.36
C VAL A 67 -2.26 -1.78 -5.83
N THR A 68 -3.26 -1.98 -4.97
CA THR A 68 -4.65 -1.62 -5.27
C THR A 68 -4.79 -0.12 -5.52
N LEU A 69 -4.14 0.71 -4.70
CA LEU A 69 -4.13 2.17 -4.89
C LEU A 69 -3.47 2.57 -6.21
N GLY A 70 -2.31 1.98 -6.55
CA GLY A 70 -1.62 2.22 -7.80
C GLY A 70 -2.44 1.84 -9.03
N GLY A 71 -3.05 0.66 -9.02
CA GLY A 71 -3.93 0.23 -10.09
C GLY A 71 -5.20 1.09 -10.22
N PHE A 72 -5.69 1.63 -9.11
CA PHE A 72 -6.81 2.58 -9.15
C PHE A 72 -6.43 3.91 -9.80
N ILE A 73 -5.21 4.41 -9.56
CA ILE A 73 -4.68 5.64 -10.18
C ILE A 73 -4.50 5.47 -11.69
N GLU A 74 -4.04 4.31 -12.14
CA GLU A 74 -3.89 4.01 -13.58
C GLU A 74 -5.23 3.96 -14.31
N GLY A 75 -6.30 3.66 -13.60
CA GLY A 75 -7.65 3.58 -14.14
C GLY A 75 -8.10 2.14 -14.38
N ILE A 76 -9.40 1.97 -14.41
CA ILE A 76 -10.06 0.67 -14.57
C ILE A 76 -10.76 0.65 -15.93
N PRO A 77 -10.48 -0.32 -16.83
CA PRO A 77 -11.22 -0.43 -18.09
C PRO A 77 -12.66 -0.84 -17.81
N VAL A 78 -13.59 0.03 -18.20
CA VAL A 78 -15.03 -0.18 -18.01
C VAL A 78 -15.73 -0.16 -19.37
N ARG A 79 -16.55 -1.18 -19.65
CA ARG A 79 -17.48 -1.23 -20.80
C ARG A 79 -18.86 -1.60 -20.30
N ASP A 80 -19.86 -0.88 -20.77
CA ASP A 80 -21.27 -1.11 -20.41
C ASP A 80 -21.54 -1.22 -18.89
N GLY A 81 -20.84 -0.40 -18.10
CA GLY A 81 -20.96 -0.39 -16.63
C GLY A 81 -20.35 -1.60 -15.92
N ARG A 82 -19.54 -2.41 -16.63
CA ARG A 82 -18.85 -3.59 -16.08
C ARG A 82 -17.34 -3.50 -16.29
N TYR A 83 -16.61 -4.17 -15.42
CA TYR A 83 -15.17 -4.34 -15.61
C TYR A 83 -14.88 -5.14 -16.88
N ALA A 84 -14.06 -4.61 -17.76
CA ALA A 84 -13.72 -5.20 -19.06
C ALA A 84 -12.26 -5.67 -19.15
N GLY A 85 -11.54 -5.69 -18.05
CA GLY A 85 -10.13 -6.09 -17.98
C GLY A 85 -9.91 -7.54 -17.59
N GLY A 86 -8.64 -7.94 -17.52
CA GLY A 86 -8.19 -9.27 -17.09
C GLY A 86 -7.98 -9.36 -15.58
N ALA A 87 -7.83 -10.59 -15.07
CA ALA A 87 -7.64 -10.87 -13.65
C ALA A 87 -6.31 -10.31 -13.07
N PHE A 88 -5.35 -9.97 -13.91
CA PHE A 88 -4.02 -9.48 -13.53
C PHE A 88 -3.69 -8.06 -14.02
N ASP A 89 -4.64 -7.31 -14.54
CA ASP A 89 -4.43 -5.94 -15.03
C ASP A 89 -3.95 -4.98 -13.94
N TRP A 90 -4.27 -5.30 -12.68
CA TRP A 90 -3.79 -4.58 -11.51
C TRP A 90 -2.28 -4.79 -11.25
N LEU A 91 -1.67 -5.84 -11.82
CA LEU A 91 -0.25 -6.18 -11.62
C LEU A 91 0.61 -5.52 -12.70
N ASN A 92 0.81 -4.24 -12.60
CA ASN A 92 1.66 -3.46 -13.48
C ASN A 92 2.82 -2.81 -12.71
N ALA A 93 3.81 -2.28 -13.41
CA ALA A 93 5.01 -1.71 -12.82
C ALA A 93 4.69 -0.54 -11.88
N PHE A 94 3.73 0.32 -12.24
CA PHE A 94 3.33 1.46 -11.43
C PHE A 94 2.66 1.04 -10.14
N SER A 95 1.73 0.07 -10.19
CA SER A 95 1.05 -0.47 -9.02
C SER A 95 2.01 -1.14 -8.05
N VAL A 96 2.94 -1.96 -8.55
CA VAL A 96 3.98 -2.61 -7.74
C VAL A 96 4.87 -1.57 -7.07
N PHE A 97 5.28 -0.54 -7.83
CA PHE A 97 6.10 0.55 -7.32
C PHE A 97 5.36 1.33 -6.22
N THR A 98 4.08 1.62 -6.40
CA THR A 98 3.22 2.25 -5.39
C THR A 98 3.09 1.36 -4.14
N GLY A 99 2.98 0.05 -4.31
CA GLY A 99 3.00 -0.92 -3.22
C GLY A 99 4.27 -0.86 -2.37
N CYS A 100 5.44 -0.79 -3.01
CA CYS A 100 6.73 -0.60 -2.33
C CYS A 100 6.81 0.76 -1.62
N GLY A 101 6.32 1.82 -2.23
CA GLY A 101 6.24 3.16 -1.63
C GLY A 101 5.39 3.18 -0.36
N LEU A 102 4.26 2.46 -0.36
CA LEU A 102 3.40 2.36 0.82
C LEU A 102 4.06 1.57 1.96
N LEU A 103 4.83 0.51 1.64
CA LEU A 103 5.65 -0.19 2.63
C LEU A 103 6.66 0.75 3.30
N ALA A 104 7.38 1.57 2.53
CA ALA A 104 8.32 2.56 3.05
C ALA A 104 7.60 3.59 3.93
N THR A 105 6.41 4.03 3.56
CA THR A 105 5.58 4.96 4.32
C THR A 105 5.21 4.40 5.69
N TYR A 106 4.73 3.16 5.75
CA TYR A 106 4.34 2.53 7.02
C TYR A 106 5.55 2.19 7.89
N ALA A 107 6.68 1.81 7.29
CA ALA A 107 7.93 1.62 8.02
C ALA A 107 8.43 2.95 8.64
N LEU A 108 8.32 4.05 7.90
CA LEU A 108 8.66 5.39 8.42
C LEU A 108 7.71 5.78 9.56
N LEU A 109 6.40 5.59 9.39
CA LEU A 109 5.41 5.87 10.43
C LEU A 109 5.66 5.07 11.70
N GLY A 110 5.98 3.77 11.57
CA GLY A 110 6.34 2.90 12.69
C GLY A 110 7.63 3.33 13.39
N SER A 111 8.67 3.70 12.63
CA SER A 111 9.94 4.14 13.19
C SER A 111 9.80 5.50 13.92
N THR A 112 9.02 6.44 13.38
CA THR A 112 8.74 7.72 14.05
C THR A 112 7.90 7.55 15.32
N TRP A 113 6.94 6.61 15.32
CA TRP A 113 6.20 6.25 16.52
C TRP A 113 7.13 5.70 17.62
N LEU A 114 8.07 4.81 17.24
CA LEU A 114 9.04 4.25 18.18
C LEU A 114 9.99 5.31 18.74
N ILE A 115 10.38 6.31 17.95
CA ILE A 115 11.19 7.45 18.42
C ILE A 115 10.50 8.19 19.58
N MET A 116 9.18 8.31 19.55
CA MET A 116 8.40 8.97 20.61
C MET A 116 8.22 8.12 21.87
N LYS A 117 8.39 6.79 21.77
CA LYS A 117 8.05 5.84 22.84
C LYS A 117 9.25 5.10 23.44
N THR A 118 10.45 5.27 22.87
CA THR A 118 11.64 4.52 23.30
C THR A 118 12.80 5.46 23.67
N GLU A 119 13.70 4.95 24.46
CA GLU A 119 14.90 5.65 24.94
C GLU A 119 16.18 4.85 24.64
N GLY A 120 17.33 5.46 24.87
CA GLY A 120 18.64 4.80 24.78
C GLY A 120 19.01 4.35 23.37
N LEU A 121 19.63 3.18 23.26
CA LEU A 121 20.17 2.66 22.00
C LEU A 121 19.10 2.42 20.93
N LEU A 122 17.91 2.00 21.36
CA LEU A 122 16.79 1.76 20.42
C LEU A 122 16.33 3.06 19.76
N LEU A 123 16.23 4.15 20.53
CA LEU A 123 15.92 5.48 20.00
C LEU A 123 16.92 5.90 18.92
N LEU A 124 18.22 5.70 19.15
CA LEU A 124 19.26 6.07 18.18
C LEU A 124 19.11 5.25 16.88
N ARG A 125 18.87 3.95 17.00
CA ARG A 125 18.63 3.08 15.83
C ARG A 125 17.39 3.50 15.05
N MET A 126 16.29 3.84 15.72
CA MET A 126 15.05 4.28 15.08
C MET A 126 15.23 5.64 14.38
N ARG A 127 16.01 6.57 14.94
CA ARG A 127 16.33 7.85 14.27
C ARG A 127 17.11 7.64 12.98
N LEU A 128 18.12 6.76 12.96
CA LEU A 128 18.86 6.44 11.74
C LEU A 128 17.94 5.78 10.69
N MET A 129 17.14 4.82 11.11
CA MET A 129 16.18 4.14 10.23
C MET A 129 15.13 5.11 9.65
N ALA A 130 14.54 5.97 10.48
CA ALA A 130 13.58 6.98 10.03
C ALA A 130 14.20 7.96 9.03
N ARG A 131 15.45 8.39 9.24
CA ARG A 131 16.15 9.26 8.29
C ARG A 131 16.33 8.59 6.92
N THR A 132 16.77 7.33 6.91
CA THR A 132 16.93 6.58 5.66
C THR A 132 15.59 6.37 4.96
N LEU A 133 14.56 5.95 5.70
CA LEU A 133 13.22 5.75 5.17
C LEU A 133 12.59 7.05 4.65
N ALA A 134 12.86 8.20 5.28
CA ALA A 134 12.40 9.49 4.79
C ALA A 134 12.99 9.82 3.40
N TRP A 135 14.29 9.58 3.18
CA TRP A 135 14.90 9.76 1.87
C TRP A 135 14.34 8.78 0.83
N VAL A 136 14.17 7.52 1.21
CA VAL A 136 13.54 6.50 0.35
C VAL A 136 12.12 6.93 -0.03
N LEU A 137 11.34 7.40 0.93
CA LEU A 137 9.97 7.87 0.67
C LEU A 137 9.94 9.10 -0.23
N LEU A 138 10.85 10.06 -0.05
CA LEU A 138 10.98 11.22 -0.93
C LEU A 138 11.30 10.80 -2.37
N MET A 139 12.16 9.79 -2.55
CA MET A 139 12.44 9.22 -3.87
C MET A 139 11.18 8.58 -4.49
N PHE A 140 10.40 7.82 -3.71
CA PHE A 140 9.14 7.24 -4.19
C PHE A 140 8.12 8.32 -4.58
N ILE A 141 7.95 9.34 -3.73
CA ILE A 141 7.03 10.46 -4.01
C ILE A 141 7.46 11.19 -5.29
N GLY A 142 8.76 11.52 -5.42
CA GLY A 142 9.29 12.17 -6.60
C GLY A 142 9.09 11.34 -7.87
N ALA A 143 9.40 10.04 -7.80
CA ALA A 143 9.23 9.12 -8.93
C ALA A 143 7.75 8.99 -9.35
N ILE A 144 6.83 8.79 -8.39
CA ILE A 144 5.39 8.70 -8.68
C ILE A 144 4.86 10.03 -9.23
N SER A 145 5.28 11.16 -8.66
CA SER A 145 4.86 12.48 -9.11
C SER A 145 5.33 12.80 -10.53
N LEU A 146 6.51 12.32 -10.92
CA LEU A 146 7.01 12.47 -12.30
C LEU A 146 6.36 11.46 -13.26
N TRP A 147 6.16 10.22 -12.80
CA TRP A 147 5.59 9.16 -13.63
C TRP A 147 4.12 9.43 -13.97
N THR A 148 3.34 9.91 -13.00
CA THR A 148 1.89 10.12 -13.18
C THR A 148 1.53 11.01 -14.36
N PRO A 149 2.08 12.24 -14.53
CA PRO A 149 1.78 13.07 -15.67
C PRO A 149 2.39 12.55 -16.99
N LEU A 150 3.52 11.82 -16.93
CA LEU A 150 4.13 11.23 -18.13
C LEU A 150 3.33 10.05 -18.67
N ALA A 151 2.68 9.29 -17.80
CA ALA A 151 1.85 8.15 -18.19
C ALA A 151 0.40 8.51 -18.52
N HIS A 152 -0.10 9.64 -18.02
CA HIS A 152 -1.51 10.03 -18.12
C HIS A 152 -1.66 11.49 -18.60
N GLU A 153 -1.84 11.68 -19.91
CA GLU A 153 -1.99 13.00 -20.54
C GLU A 153 -3.11 13.85 -19.90
N ARG A 154 -4.24 13.25 -19.50
CA ARG A 154 -5.33 13.96 -18.81
C ARG A 154 -4.93 14.59 -17.49
N ILE A 155 -3.97 13.97 -16.79
CA ILE A 155 -3.43 14.48 -15.51
C ILE A 155 -2.41 15.57 -15.81
N ALA A 156 -1.57 15.38 -16.82
CA ALA A 156 -0.61 16.37 -17.27
C ALA A 156 -1.31 17.66 -17.70
N GLU A 157 -2.37 17.57 -18.51
CA GLU A 157 -3.16 18.73 -18.93
C GLU A 157 -3.72 19.50 -17.74
N ARG A 158 -4.24 18.82 -16.70
CA ARG A 158 -4.77 19.46 -15.50
C ARG A 158 -3.68 20.11 -14.64
N TRP A 159 -2.50 19.52 -14.58
CA TRP A 159 -1.40 20.04 -13.76
C TRP A 159 -0.70 21.23 -14.41
N PHE A 160 -0.56 21.21 -15.74
CA PHE A 160 0.19 22.22 -16.49
C PHE A 160 -0.70 23.29 -17.17
N THR A 161 -2.03 23.26 -16.94
CA THR A 161 -2.94 24.29 -17.47
C THR A 161 -3.14 25.39 -16.43
N TRP A 162 -3.06 26.62 -16.88
CA TRP A 162 -3.41 27.78 -16.05
C TRP A 162 -4.90 27.73 -15.68
N PRO A 163 -5.39 27.96 -14.41
CA PRO A 163 -4.70 28.56 -13.27
C PRO A 163 -4.10 27.55 -12.26
N ASN A 164 -3.97 26.27 -12.57
CA ASN A 164 -3.59 25.23 -11.60
C ASN A 164 -2.07 25.18 -11.29
N MET A 165 -1.28 26.01 -11.98
CA MET A 165 0.17 26.14 -11.76
C MET A 165 0.57 27.15 -10.69
N GLY A 166 -0.38 27.68 -9.91
CA GLY A 166 -0.16 28.68 -8.86
C GLY A 166 -0.30 28.14 -7.45
#